data_0b4883d007fdd85695ff2395fd74fa3b
#
_entry.id   0b4883d007fdd85695ff2395fd74fa3b
#
_cell.length_a   1.000
_cell.length_b   1.000
_cell.length_c   1.000
_cell.angle_alpha   90.00
_cell.angle_beta   90.00
_cell.angle_gamma   90.00
#
_symmetry.space_group_name_H-M   'P 1'
#
loop_
_entity.id
_entity.type
_entity.pdbx_description
1 polymer ?
#
loop_
_entity_poly.entity_id
_entity_poly.type
_entity_poly.pdbx_seq_one_letter_code
_entity_poly.pdbx_strand_id
1 'polypeptide(L)'
;MLPVMSRRRLIRSAVWGSTATLAPLGLQAARTDGEHLAFGAYRNGDHIGEHHLTFAAASGRLQVAIDIRFAVKFALLTVHSYRHQSRETWRDGRLVALAATTDDDGERSTVRARADGEWLVVEAGGGSRKLPADLLPTSYWHESTIARGQWLNTQDGRVVRSTVEGLGPDRIEALGRAVTAMRYRLRGDLDCDLWYRDGQWTKLRFTASDGSTTDYVLESARFGSAARFQPRPAPG
;
A
#
# COMPACT_ATOMS: atom_id res chain seq x y z
N MET A 1 -2.58 -2.69 -0.61
CA MET A 1 -2.26 -2.28 -1.97
C MET A 1 -2.14 -3.54 -2.78
N LEU A 2 -3.18 -3.82 -3.55
CA LEU A 2 -3.25 -5.02 -4.36
C LEU A 2 -2.54 -4.73 -5.68
N PRO A 3 -1.64 -5.58 -6.17
CA PRO A 3 -1.18 -5.49 -7.55
C PRO A 3 -2.40 -5.76 -8.45
N VAL A 4 -2.83 -4.74 -9.19
CA VAL A 4 -3.81 -4.92 -10.26
C VAL A 4 -3.06 -5.59 -11.39
N MET A 5 -3.15 -6.91 -11.50
CA MET A 5 -2.62 -7.63 -12.66
C MET A 5 -3.39 -7.19 -13.90
N SER A 6 -2.78 -6.29 -14.67
CA SER A 6 -3.33 -5.79 -15.92
C SER A 6 -3.42 -6.92 -16.94
N ARG A 7 -4.66 -7.17 -17.46
CA ARG A 7 -4.88 -8.01 -18.63
C ARG A 7 -4.40 -7.24 -19.87
N ARG A 8 -3.12 -7.26 -20.20
CA ARG A 8 -2.66 -6.80 -21.52
C ARG A 8 -1.67 -7.79 -22.12
N ARG A 9 -1.96 -8.07 -23.39
CA ARG A 9 -1.30 -9.01 -24.29
C ARG A 9 0.18 -8.66 -24.46
N LEU A 10 1.01 -9.70 -24.52
CA LEU A 10 2.38 -9.70 -25.00
C LEU A 10 2.45 -9.11 -26.42
N ILE A 11 3.08 -7.94 -26.56
CA ILE A 11 3.65 -7.50 -27.82
C ILE A 11 5.12 -7.19 -27.55
N ARG A 12 5.98 -8.03 -28.11
CA ARG A 12 7.42 -7.84 -28.15
C ARG A 12 7.72 -6.70 -29.14
N SER A 13 8.39 -5.66 -28.67
CA SER A 13 9.14 -4.75 -29.57
C SER A 13 10.47 -4.44 -28.91
N ALA A 14 11.52 -4.97 -29.49
CA ALA A 14 12.89 -4.67 -29.15
C ALA A 14 13.25 -3.28 -29.74
N VAL A 15 13.72 -2.37 -28.90
CA VAL A 15 14.44 -1.16 -29.35
C VAL A 15 15.69 -1.02 -28.47
N TRP A 16 16.84 -1.06 -29.13
CA TRP A 16 18.14 -0.74 -28.59
C TRP A 16 18.30 0.78 -28.41
N GLY A 17 18.85 1.22 -27.30
CA GLY A 17 19.17 2.65 -27.11
C GLY A 17 19.85 2.96 -25.78
N SER A 18 21.19 3.04 -25.82
CA SER A 18 22.12 3.92 -25.06
C SER A 18 22.01 4.00 -23.53
N THR A 19 23.06 3.49 -22.92
CA THR A 19 23.42 3.57 -21.50
C THR A 19 23.76 5.01 -21.06
N ALA A 20 22.97 5.57 -20.18
CA ALA A 20 23.38 6.65 -19.29
C ALA A 20 23.49 6.08 -17.87
N THR A 21 24.74 5.94 -17.40
CA THR A 21 25.06 5.49 -16.05
C THR A 21 24.76 6.60 -15.06
N LEU A 22 23.58 6.58 -14.46
CA LEU A 22 23.29 7.35 -13.25
C LEU A 22 23.65 6.47 -12.06
N ALA A 23 24.67 6.91 -11.30
CA ALA A 23 25.07 6.29 -10.05
C ALA A 23 23.87 6.17 -9.11
N PRO A 24 23.63 5.00 -8.48
CA PRO A 24 22.62 4.88 -7.47
C PRO A 24 23.07 5.68 -6.24
N LEU A 25 22.36 6.77 -5.93
CA LEU A 25 22.37 7.32 -4.58
C LEU A 25 21.84 6.20 -3.67
N GLY A 26 22.75 5.48 -3.05
CA GLY A 26 22.45 4.47 -2.05
C GLY A 26 21.67 5.10 -0.91
N LEU A 27 20.35 5.00 -0.95
CA LEU A 27 19.53 5.18 0.23
C LEU A 27 19.78 3.96 1.11
N GLN A 28 20.85 4.03 1.92
CA GLN A 28 20.97 3.16 3.08
C GLN A 28 19.69 3.39 3.90
N ALA A 29 18.85 2.35 3.98
CA ALA A 29 17.79 2.31 4.95
C ALA A 29 18.47 2.44 6.32
N ALA A 30 18.49 3.65 6.86
CA ALA A 30 18.82 3.85 8.26
C ALA A 30 17.85 2.93 9.02
N ARG A 31 18.38 1.95 9.74
CA ARG A 31 17.67 1.25 10.80
C ARG A 31 17.33 2.32 11.84
N THR A 32 16.26 3.03 11.60
CA THR A 32 15.70 3.89 12.62
C THR A 32 14.99 2.94 13.58
N ASP A 33 15.32 3.01 14.86
CA ASP A 33 14.54 2.44 15.98
C ASP A 33 13.11 3.05 16.05
N GLY A 34 12.58 3.48 14.92
CA GLY A 34 11.30 4.14 14.71
C GLY A 34 10.12 3.15 14.73
N GLU A 35 8.95 3.72 14.86
CA GLU A 35 7.69 2.97 14.75
C GLU A 35 7.58 2.32 13.36
N HIS A 36 7.20 1.04 13.31
CA HIS A 36 7.11 0.30 12.06
C HIS A 36 6.09 -0.84 12.11
N LEU A 37 5.64 -1.23 10.93
CA LEU A 37 4.95 -2.50 10.65
C LEU A 37 5.74 -3.22 9.55
N ALA A 38 6.01 -4.51 9.74
CA ALA A 38 6.64 -5.35 8.74
C ALA A 38 5.79 -6.60 8.51
N PHE A 39 5.42 -6.81 7.24
CA PHE A 39 4.60 -7.94 6.80
C PHE A 39 5.42 -8.83 5.89
N GLY A 40 5.31 -10.15 6.08
CA GLY A 40 5.66 -11.12 5.07
C GLY A 40 4.54 -11.26 4.04
N ALA A 41 4.88 -11.32 2.76
CA ALA A 41 3.96 -11.61 1.67
C ALA A 41 4.08 -13.08 1.28
N TYR A 42 2.94 -13.79 1.28
CA TYR A 42 2.88 -15.23 1.01
C TYR A 42 1.90 -15.52 -0.12
N ARG A 43 2.29 -16.35 -1.08
CA ARG A 43 1.41 -16.82 -2.15
C ARG A 43 1.24 -18.32 -2.04
N ASN A 44 -0.01 -18.76 -1.82
CA ASN A 44 -0.34 -20.17 -1.53
C ASN A 44 0.52 -20.78 -0.40
N GLY A 45 0.98 -19.95 0.55
CA GLY A 45 1.85 -20.33 1.66
C GLY A 45 3.35 -20.13 1.41
N ASP A 46 3.79 -19.94 0.18
CA ASP A 46 5.20 -19.68 -0.16
C ASP A 46 5.54 -18.20 0.08
N HIS A 47 6.63 -17.92 0.78
CA HIS A 47 7.10 -16.55 0.99
C HIS A 47 7.61 -15.97 -0.33
N ILE A 48 7.02 -14.85 -0.75
CA ILE A 48 7.35 -14.17 -2.02
C ILE A 48 7.94 -12.78 -1.82
N GLY A 49 7.96 -12.24 -0.62
CA GLY A 49 8.51 -10.92 -0.36
C GLY A 49 7.97 -10.24 0.89
N GLU A 50 8.14 -8.94 0.96
CA GLU A 50 7.93 -8.15 2.17
C GLU A 50 7.18 -6.84 1.89
N HIS A 51 6.47 -6.33 2.90
CA HIS A 51 5.81 -5.03 2.90
C HIS A 51 6.14 -4.30 4.21
N HIS A 52 6.91 -3.24 4.13
CA HIS A 52 7.36 -2.45 5.27
C HIS A 52 6.68 -1.09 5.29
N LEU A 53 6.26 -0.67 6.48
CA LEU A 53 5.81 0.69 6.76
C LEU A 53 6.66 1.25 7.90
N THR A 54 7.11 2.48 7.76
CA THR A 54 7.78 3.24 8.82
C THR A 54 7.03 4.54 9.07
N PHE A 55 6.94 4.92 10.34
CA PHE A 55 6.19 6.08 10.79
C PHE A 55 7.12 7.05 11.52
N ALA A 56 6.99 8.34 11.19
CA ALA A 56 7.69 9.42 11.90
C ALA A 56 6.70 10.54 12.20
N ALA A 57 6.42 10.74 13.49
CA ALA A 57 5.53 11.79 13.96
C ALA A 57 6.34 12.93 14.57
N ALA A 58 6.14 14.17 14.11
CA ALA A 58 6.76 15.36 14.65
C ALA A 58 5.87 16.59 14.41
N SER A 59 5.71 17.44 15.43
CA SER A 59 5.06 18.75 15.31
C SER A 59 3.68 18.72 14.62
N GLY A 60 2.81 17.76 15.01
CA GLY A 60 1.46 17.60 14.44
C GLY A 60 1.42 17.01 13.03
N ARG A 61 2.57 16.57 12.50
CA ARG A 61 2.68 15.87 11.22
C ARG A 61 3.03 14.41 11.44
N LEU A 62 2.47 13.54 10.60
CA LEU A 62 2.89 12.16 10.47
C LEU A 62 3.42 11.94 9.06
N GLN A 63 4.59 11.34 8.96
CA GLN A 63 5.11 10.78 7.72
C GLN A 63 4.99 9.26 7.77
N VAL A 64 4.47 8.67 6.71
CA VAL A 64 4.42 7.22 6.51
C VAL A 64 5.20 6.89 5.25
N ALA A 65 6.25 6.10 5.39
CA ALA A 65 6.98 5.58 4.25
C ALA A 65 6.67 4.09 4.09
N ILE A 66 6.38 3.68 2.86
CA ILE A 66 5.96 2.33 2.50
C ILE A 66 6.94 1.79 1.45
N ASP A 67 7.41 0.57 1.65
CA ASP A 67 8.24 -0.18 0.69
C ASP A 67 7.67 -1.59 0.58
N ILE A 68 7.24 -1.97 -0.63
CA ILE A 68 6.73 -3.30 -0.95
C ILE A 68 7.64 -3.90 -2.00
N ARG A 69 8.09 -5.12 -1.77
CA ARG A 69 8.90 -5.89 -2.73
C ARG A 69 8.49 -7.33 -2.69
N PHE A 70 8.14 -7.88 -3.85
CA PHE A 70 7.98 -9.32 -3.98
C PHE A 70 8.36 -9.80 -5.37
N ALA A 71 8.71 -11.08 -5.43
CA ALA A 71 9.02 -11.77 -6.66
C ALA A 71 8.40 -13.16 -6.62
N VAL A 72 7.57 -13.46 -7.60
CA VAL A 72 7.03 -14.81 -7.81
C VAL A 72 8.03 -15.57 -8.65
N LYS A 73 8.45 -16.74 -8.16
CA LYS A 73 9.40 -17.64 -8.84
C LYS A 73 8.70 -18.90 -9.29
N PHE A 74 9.06 -19.37 -10.47
CA PHE A 74 8.74 -20.71 -10.95
C PHE A 74 10.06 -21.44 -11.23
N ALA A 75 10.36 -22.48 -10.45
CA ALA A 75 11.66 -23.10 -10.38
C ALA A 75 12.75 -22.04 -10.03
N LEU A 76 13.74 -21.84 -10.90
CA LEU A 76 14.82 -20.86 -10.71
C LEU A 76 14.58 -19.53 -11.43
N LEU A 77 13.44 -19.36 -12.10
CA LEU A 77 13.12 -18.16 -12.88
C LEU A 77 12.13 -17.26 -12.12
N THR A 78 12.43 -15.97 -12.07
CA THR A 78 11.44 -14.96 -11.63
C THR A 78 10.46 -14.74 -12.78
N VAL A 79 9.19 -15.08 -12.53
CA VAL A 79 8.11 -14.96 -13.53
C VAL A 79 7.29 -13.69 -13.32
N HIS A 80 7.41 -13.04 -12.18
CA HIS A 80 6.80 -11.74 -11.89
C HIS A 80 7.56 -11.04 -10.77
N SER A 81 7.82 -9.75 -10.93
CA SER A 81 8.43 -8.89 -9.93
C SER A 81 7.58 -7.66 -9.68
N TYR A 82 7.46 -7.26 -8.42
CA TYR A 82 6.71 -6.07 -8.04
C TYR A 82 7.46 -5.27 -7.00
N ARG A 83 7.56 -3.97 -7.25
CA ARG A 83 8.09 -3.02 -6.29
C ARG A 83 7.20 -1.80 -6.22
N HIS A 84 6.82 -1.42 -5.00
CA HIS A 84 6.10 -0.18 -4.76
C HIS A 84 6.72 0.57 -3.62
N GLN A 85 6.93 1.86 -3.81
CA GLN A 85 7.42 2.77 -2.78
C GLN A 85 6.50 3.97 -2.73
N SER A 86 6.06 4.35 -1.52
CA SER A 86 5.34 5.59 -1.33
C SER A 86 5.74 6.33 -0.07
N ARG A 87 5.51 7.62 -0.07
CA ARG A 87 5.63 8.49 1.09
C ARG A 87 4.38 9.34 1.21
N GLU A 88 3.77 9.28 2.37
CA GLU A 88 2.60 10.03 2.73
C GLU A 88 2.98 11.06 3.79
N THR A 89 2.44 12.25 3.69
CA THR A 89 2.51 13.28 4.73
C THR A 89 1.09 13.61 5.17
N TRP A 90 0.87 13.49 6.47
CA TRP A 90 -0.40 13.75 7.10
C TRP A 90 -0.28 14.91 8.07
N ARG A 91 -1.32 15.74 8.18
CA ARG A 91 -1.47 16.79 9.17
C ARG A 91 -2.90 16.79 9.69
N ASP A 92 -3.06 16.81 11.01
CA ASP A 92 -4.37 16.86 11.68
C ASP A 92 -5.35 15.77 11.17
N GLY A 93 -4.82 14.57 10.86
CA GLY A 93 -5.58 13.46 10.33
C GLY A 93 -5.87 13.49 8.83
N ARG A 94 -5.43 14.52 8.08
CA ARG A 94 -5.66 14.68 6.64
C ARG A 94 -4.39 14.40 5.84
N LEU A 95 -4.54 13.75 4.70
CA LEU A 95 -3.44 13.59 3.74
C LEU A 95 -3.13 14.96 3.11
N VAL A 96 -1.88 15.45 3.28
CA VAL A 96 -1.45 16.73 2.67
C VAL A 96 -0.50 16.54 1.49
N ALA A 97 0.22 15.43 1.44
CA ALA A 97 1.06 15.07 0.29
C ALA A 97 1.23 13.56 0.18
N LEU A 98 1.35 13.08 -1.06
CA LEU A 98 1.69 11.71 -1.43
C LEU A 98 2.67 11.73 -2.59
N ALA A 99 3.68 10.88 -2.54
CA ALA A 99 4.54 10.56 -3.68
C ALA A 99 4.71 9.03 -3.72
N ALA A 100 4.38 8.41 -4.85
CA ALA A 100 4.49 6.98 -5.03
C ALA A 100 5.12 6.62 -6.37
N THR A 101 5.84 5.50 -6.39
CA THR A 101 6.41 4.88 -7.58
C THR A 101 6.12 3.39 -7.53
N THR A 102 5.62 2.85 -8.61
CA THR A 102 5.37 1.41 -8.79
C THR A 102 6.18 0.92 -9.97
N ASP A 103 6.79 -0.25 -9.84
CA ASP A 103 7.39 -1.03 -10.92
C ASP A 103 6.74 -2.41 -10.86
N ASP A 104 5.90 -2.71 -11.82
CA ASP A 104 5.17 -3.97 -11.94
C ASP A 104 5.67 -4.70 -13.18
N ASP A 105 6.60 -5.62 -12.97
CA ASP A 105 7.28 -6.40 -14.01
C ASP A 105 7.90 -5.54 -15.12
N GLY A 106 8.51 -4.40 -14.72
CA GLY A 106 9.14 -3.42 -15.63
C GLY A 106 8.19 -2.31 -16.11
N GLU A 107 6.88 -2.42 -15.91
CA GLU A 107 5.93 -1.33 -16.17
C GLU A 107 5.96 -0.33 -15.01
N ARG A 108 6.45 0.88 -15.28
CA ARG A 108 6.62 1.92 -14.26
C ARG A 108 5.52 2.95 -14.26
N SER A 109 5.04 3.29 -13.08
CA SER A 109 4.08 4.35 -12.84
C SER A 109 4.51 5.24 -11.68
N THR A 110 4.05 6.49 -11.70
CA THR A 110 4.26 7.45 -10.62
C THR A 110 2.95 8.16 -10.28
N VAL A 111 2.74 8.40 -9.01
CA VAL A 111 1.61 9.17 -8.49
C VAL A 111 2.15 10.23 -7.55
N ARG A 112 1.73 11.48 -7.74
CA ARG A 112 1.94 12.56 -6.78
C ARG A 112 0.60 13.17 -6.43
N ALA A 113 0.41 13.49 -5.16
CA ALA A 113 -0.77 14.21 -4.73
C ALA A 113 -0.39 15.30 -3.72
N ARG A 114 -1.10 16.42 -3.77
CA ARG A 114 -0.90 17.56 -2.89
C ARG A 114 -2.24 18.19 -2.54
N ALA A 115 -2.46 18.44 -1.26
CA ALA A 115 -3.63 19.18 -0.80
C ALA A 115 -3.57 20.65 -1.27
N ASP A 116 -4.72 21.16 -1.74
CA ASP A 116 -4.94 22.51 -2.22
C ASP A 116 -6.36 22.95 -1.81
N GLY A 117 -6.48 23.50 -0.61
CA GLY A 117 -7.77 23.81 0.01
C GLY A 117 -8.64 22.57 0.21
N GLU A 118 -9.80 22.54 -0.40
CA GLU A 118 -10.76 21.41 -0.37
C GLU A 118 -10.45 20.32 -1.42
N TRP A 119 -9.36 20.48 -2.15
CA TRP A 119 -8.98 19.58 -3.22
C TRP A 119 -7.67 18.86 -2.91
N LEU A 120 -7.55 17.67 -3.46
CA LEU A 120 -6.30 16.94 -3.62
C LEU A 120 -5.94 16.97 -5.11
N VAL A 121 -4.90 17.72 -5.46
CA VAL A 121 -4.37 17.77 -6.82
C VAL A 121 -3.51 16.52 -7.03
N VAL A 122 -3.93 15.66 -7.96
CA VAL A 122 -3.29 14.37 -8.23
C VAL A 122 -2.69 14.38 -9.64
N GLU A 123 -1.41 14.10 -9.72
CA GLU A 123 -0.63 13.94 -10.94
C GLU A 123 -0.29 12.45 -11.15
N ALA A 124 -0.76 11.87 -12.25
CA ALA A 124 -0.51 10.48 -12.62
C ALA A 124 -0.75 10.27 -14.13
N GLY A 125 -0.01 9.35 -14.75
CA GLY A 125 -0.19 9.00 -16.16
C GLY A 125 -0.01 10.17 -17.14
N GLY A 126 0.83 11.15 -16.79
CA GLY A 126 1.08 12.34 -17.62
C GLY A 126 -0.02 13.41 -17.53
N GLY A 127 -1.04 13.25 -16.68
CA GLY A 127 -2.13 14.21 -16.47
C GLY A 127 -2.22 14.69 -15.01
N SER A 128 -3.01 15.75 -14.80
CA SER A 128 -3.35 16.28 -13.49
C SER A 128 -4.85 16.42 -13.32
N ARG A 129 -5.36 16.17 -12.11
CA ARG A 129 -6.79 16.30 -11.79
C ARG A 129 -7.00 16.69 -10.34
N LYS A 130 -8.12 17.35 -10.07
CA LYS A 130 -8.56 17.67 -8.70
C LYS A 130 -9.54 16.59 -8.23
N LEU A 131 -9.27 16.06 -7.04
CA LEU A 131 -10.12 15.10 -6.34
C LEU A 131 -10.49 15.69 -4.97
N PRO A 132 -11.54 15.18 -4.29
CA PRO A 132 -11.86 15.62 -2.94
C PRO A 132 -10.69 15.44 -1.97
N ALA A 133 -10.42 16.46 -1.12
CA ALA A 133 -9.29 16.44 -0.19
C ALA A 133 -9.41 15.40 0.93
N ASP A 134 -10.57 14.79 1.08
CA ASP A 134 -10.88 13.75 2.06
C ASP A 134 -10.63 12.34 1.53
N LEU A 135 -10.20 12.21 0.28
CA LEU A 135 -9.87 10.92 -0.32
C LEU A 135 -8.61 10.35 0.33
N LEU A 136 -8.70 9.14 0.82
CA LEU A 136 -7.61 8.45 1.50
C LEU A 136 -6.85 7.52 0.54
N PRO A 137 -5.54 7.28 0.75
CA PRO A 137 -4.75 6.38 -0.08
C PRO A 137 -5.05 4.91 0.24
N THR A 138 -4.75 4.02 -0.72
CA THR A 138 -4.86 2.56 -0.57
C THR A 138 -3.72 1.96 0.26
N SER A 139 -3.34 2.58 1.34
CA SER A 139 -2.22 2.13 2.19
C SER A 139 -2.65 1.29 3.40
N TYR A 140 -3.92 1.36 3.77
CA TYR A 140 -4.61 0.52 4.77
C TYR A 140 -4.02 0.49 6.19
N TRP A 141 -2.97 1.23 6.51
CA TRP A 141 -2.23 1.10 7.77
C TRP A 141 -3.06 1.38 9.03
N HIS A 142 -4.21 2.02 8.91
CA HIS A 142 -5.14 2.27 9.99
C HIS A 142 -6.58 1.94 9.57
N GLU A 143 -7.37 1.35 10.48
CA GLU A 143 -8.76 0.90 10.23
C GLU A 143 -9.67 2.02 9.70
N SER A 144 -9.52 3.26 10.19
CA SER A 144 -10.32 4.39 9.70
C SER A 144 -10.15 4.67 8.20
N THR A 145 -9.08 4.14 7.57
CA THR A 145 -8.86 4.33 6.13
C THR A 145 -9.86 3.56 5.28
N ILE A 146 -10.51 2.52 5.79
CA ILE A 146 -11.49 1.72 5.04
C ILE A 146 -12.93 2.20 5.18
N ALA A 147 -13.22 3.17 6.06
CA ALA A 147 -14.58 3.55 6.41
C ALA A 147 -15.42 4.15 5.26
N ARG A 148 -14.80 4.60 4.16
CA ARG A 148 -15.49 5.36 3.10
C ARG A 148 -15.80 4.62 1.82
N GLY A 149 -15.25 3.44 1.62
CA GLY A 149 -15.48 2.65 0.42
C GLY A 149 -14.92 3.25 -0.86
N GLN A 150 -14.10 4.31 -0.77
CA GLN A 150 -13.40 4.90 -1.92
C GLN A 150 -12.00 5.40 -1.52
N TRP A 151 -11.03 5.24 -2.43
CA TRP A 151 -9.63 5.55 -2.18
C TRP A 151 -8.91 6.08 -3.40
N LEU A 152 -7.83 6.82 -3.16
CA LEU A 152 -6.80 7.11 -4.15
C LEU A 152 -5.89 5.89 -4.29
N ASN A 153 -5.92 5.23 -5.43
CA ASN A 153 -4.97 4.15 -5.71
C ASN A 153 -3.56 4.75 -5.85
N THR A 154 -2.66 4.36 -4.96
CA THR A 154 -1.29 4.86 -4.92
C THR A 154 -0.40 4.27 -6.03
N GLN A 155 -0.87 3.28 -6.79
CA GLN A 155 -0.13 2.69 -7.90
C GLN A 155 -0.28 3.48 -9.20
N ASP A 156 -1.50 3.96 -9.49
CA ASP A 156 -1.84 4.58 -10.77
C ASP A 156 -2.60 5.91 -10.64
N GLY A 157 -2.92 6.33 -9.42
CA GLY A 157 -3.62 7.57 -9.11
C GLY A 157 -5.12 7.55 -9.37
N ARG A 158 -5.74 6.47 -9.82
CA ARG A 158 -7.20 6.40 -10.03
C ARG A 158 -7.95 6.41 -8.71
N VAL A 159 -9.20 6.85 -8.74
CA VAL A 159 -10.14 6.61 -7.64
C VAL A 159 -10.70 5.21 -7.81
N VAL A 160 -10.53 4.39 -6.77
CA VAL A 160 -11.09 3.02 -6.69
C VAL A 160 -12.21 2.98 -5.65
N ARG A 161 -13.22 2.16 -5.90
CA ARG A 161 -14.41 2.02 -5.07
C ARG A 161 -14.69 0.57 -4.76
N SER A 162 -15.07 0.30 -3.51
CA SER A 162 -15.54 -1.02 -3.09
C SER A 162 -16.52 -0.87 -1.94
N THR A 163 -17.46 -1.79 -1.84
CA THR A 163 -18.25 -1.95 -0.62
C THR A 163 -17.36 -2.51 0.48
N VAL A 164 -17.64 -2.10 1.71
CA VAL A 164 -16.93 -2.57 2.91
C VAL A 164 -17.94 -3.25 3.81
N GLU A 165 -17.71 -4.52 4.12
CA GLU A 165 -18.54 -5.34 5.00
C GLU A 165 -17.71 -5.72 6.23
N GLY A 166 -18.20 -5.40 7.43
CA GLY A 166 -17.63 -5.88 8.69
C GLY A 166 -18.09 -7.31 8.97
N LEU A 167 -17.14 -8.25 9.06
CA LEU A 167 -17.42 -9.67 9.32
C LEU A 167 -17.25 -10.07 10.79
N GLY A 168 -16.86 -9.11 11.66
CA GLY A 168 -16.66 -9.36 13.08
C GLY A 168 -15.27 -9.91 13.43
N PRO A 169 -15.11 -10.38 14.68
CA PRO A 169 -13.82 -10.90 15.15
C PRO A 169 -13.47 -12.22 14.48
N ASP A 170 -12.20 -12.35 14.10
CA ASP A 170 -11.63 -13.55 13.47
C ASP A 170 -10.30 -13.89 14.13
N ARG A 171 -9.98 -15.19 14.24
CA ARG A 171 -8.72 -15.66 14.79
C ARG A 171 -7.72 -15.90 13.68
N ILE A 172 -6.65 -15.14 13.69
CA ILE A 172 -5.61 -15.17 12.66
C ILE A 172 -4.23 -15.37 13.28
N GLU A 173 -3.25 -15.77 12.47
CA GLU A 173 -1.83 -15.69 12.82
C GLU A 173 -1.27 -14.31 12.47
N ALA A 174 -0.59 -13.69 13.44
CA ALA A 174 0.20 -12.47 13.29
C ALA A 174 1.21 -12.36 14.44
N LEU A 175 2.36 -11.73 14.23
CA LEU A 175 3.42 -11.59 15.21
C LEU A 175 3.86 -12.94 15.81
N GLY A 176 3.90 -13.99 15.00
CA GLY A 176 4.27 -15.35 15.39
C GLY A 176 3.30 -16.04 16.36
N ARG A 177 2.07 -15.56 16.51
CA ARG A 177 1.07 -16.11 17.41
C ARG A 177 -0.36 -15.95 16.91
N ALA A 178 -1.28 -16.74 17.43
CA ALA A 178 -2.69 -16.53 17.19
C ALA A 178 -3.19 -15.27 17.91
N VAL A 179 -3.86 -14.38 17.16
CA VAL A 179 -4.48 -13.16 17.68
C VAL A 179 -5.92 -13.05 17.17
N THR A 180 -6.77 -12.34 17.92
CA THR A 180 -8.11 -11.96 17.44
C THR A 180 -8.05 -10.58 16.83
N ALA A 181 -8.60 -10.43 15.61
CA ALA A 181 -8.66 -9.16 14.88
C ALA A 181 -10.03 -9.00 14.22
N MET A 182 -10.48 -7.77 14.02
CA MET A 182 -11.71 -7.46 13.28
C MET A 182 -11.46 -7.66 11.79
N ARG A 183 -12.30 -8.44 11.13
CA ARG A 183 -12.23 -8.73 9.71
C ARG A 183 -13.21 -7.87 8.93
N TYR A 184 -12.71 -7.29 7.85
CA TYR A 184 -13.47 -6.51 6.88
C TYR A 184 -13.27 -7.10 5.49
N ARG A 185 -14.35 -7.12 4.71
CA ARG A 185 -14.34 -7.60 3.33
C ARG A 185 -14.61 -6.45 2.39
N LEU A 186 -13.74 -6.24 1.42
CA LEU A 186 -13.90 -5.28 0.34
C LEU A 186 -14.32 -6.02 -0.93
N ARG A 187 -15.32 -5.47 -1.66
CA ARG A 187 -15.79 -6.00 -2.94
C ARG A 187 -16.05 -4.86 -3.91
N GLY A 188 -15.39 -4.91 -5.08
CA GLY A 188 -15.48 -3.90 -6.14
C GLY A 188 -14.17 -3.77 -6.89
N ASP A 189 -13.68 -2.53 -7.08
CA ASP A 189 -12.35 -2.29 -7.69
C ASP A 189 -11.22 -2.88 -6.86
N LEU A 190 -11.41 -2.95 -5.54
CA LEU A 190 -10.58 -3.70 -4.60
C LEU A 190 -11.37 -4.90 -4.12
N ASP A 191 -10.81 -6.09 -4.28
CA ASP A 191 -11.41 -7.36 -3.84
C ASP A 191 -10.44 -8.05 -2.89
N CYS A 192 -10.64 -7.84 -1.56
CA CYS A 192 -9.76 -8.38 -0.53
C CYS A 192 -10.44 -8.43 0.83
N ASP A 193 -9.85 -9.18 1.72
CA ASP A 193 -10.17 -9.16 3.15
C ASP A 193 -9.03 -8.48 3.91
N LEU A 194 -9.39 -7.63 4.88
CA LEU A 194 -8.48 -6.88 5.75
C LEU A 194 -8.76 -7.21 7.21
N TRP A 195 -7.74 -7.31 8.03
CA TRP A 195 -7.88 -7.53 9.48
C TRP A 195 -7.18 -6.41 10.24
N TYR A 196 -7.87 -5.92 11.25
CA TYR A 196 -7.37 -4.87 12.15
C TYR A 196 -7.48 -5.31 13.60
N ARG A 197 -6.44 -5.02 14.37
CA ARG A 197 -6.42 -5.17 15.81
C ARG A 197 -6.08 -3.84 16.46
N ASP A 198 -6.95 -3.36 17.34
CA ASP A 198 -6.79 -2.07 18.01
C ASP A 198 -6.55 -0.91 17.02
N GLY A 199 -7.28 -0.94 15.89
CA GLY A 199 -7.16 0.03 14.79
C GLY A 199 -5.95 -0.16 13.87
N GLN A 200 -5.05 -1.09 14.18
CA GLN A 200 -3.82 -1.35 13.42
C GLN A 200 -3.99 -2.48 12.42
N TRP A 201 -3.49 -2.29 11.22
CA TRP A 201 -3.49 -3.31 10.19
C TRP A 201 -2.66 -4.52 10.60
N THR A 202 -3.22 -5.72 10.48
CA THR A 202 -2.62 -6.96 10.98
C THR A 202 -2.47 -8.01 9.88
N LYS A 203 -3.41 -8.04 8.92
CA LYS A 203 -3.40 -9.00 7.81
C LYS A 203 -4.19 -8.44 6.62
N LEU A 204 -3.83 -8.89 5.42
CA LEU A 204 -4.61 -8.73 4.20
C LEU A 204 -4.58 -10.05 3.45
N ARG A 205 -5.70 -10.39 2.80
CA ARG A 205 -5.81 -11.53 1.88
C ARG A 205 -6.53 -11.12 0.62
N PHE A 206 -6.02 -11.52 -0.52
CA PHE A 206 -6.72 -11.42 -1.79
C PHE A 206 -6.46 -12.67 -2.66
N THR A 207 -7.34 -12.87 -3.65
CA THR A 207 -7.16 -13.90 -4.67
C THR A 207 -6.72 -13.22 -5.96
N ALA A 208 -5.59 -13.65 -6.51
CA ALA A 208 -5.08 -13.16 -7.78
C ALA A 208 -5.90 -13.73 -8.95
N SER A 209 -5.74 -13.15 -10.15
CA SER A 209 -6.50 -13.53 -11.34
C SER A 209 -6.28 -14.98 -11.81
N ASP A 210 -5.18 -15.60 -11.39
CA ASP A 210 -4.86 -17.01 -11.65
C ASP A 210 -5.40 -17.97 -10.57
N GLY A 211 -6.20 -17.46 -9.62
CA GLY A 211 -6.80 -18.22 -8.52
C GLY A 211 -5.88 -18.43 -7.33
N SER A 212 -4.63 -17.97 -7.37
CA SER A 212 -3.73 -18.07 -6.21
C SER A 212 -4.15 -17.10 -5.10
N THR A 213 -3.99 -17.53 -3.85
CA THR A 213 -4.23 -16.67 -2.68
C THR A 213 -2.93 -15.98 -2.28
N THR A 214 -3.00 -14.68 -2.01
CA THR A 214 -1.90 -13.90 -1.46
C THR A 214 -2.28 -13.36 -0.10
N ASP A 215 -1.45 -13.62 0.90
CA ASP A 215 -1.57 -13.12 2.25
C ASP A 215 -0.43 -12.15 2.56
N TYR A 216 -0.74 -11.00 3.16
CA TYR A 216 0.21 -10.19 3.93
C TYR A 216 -0.05 -10.46 5.40
N VAL A 217 0.95 -10.95 6.12
CA VAL A 217 0.86 -11.32 7.54
C VAL A 217 1.82 -10.44 8.32
N LEU A 218 1.33 -9.75 9.36
CA LEU A 218 2.17 -8.93 10.23
C LEU A 218 3.13 -9.81 11.03
N GLU A 219 4.43 -9.63 10.81
CA GLU A 219 5.50 -10.40 11.45
C GLU A 219 6.23 -9.61 12.53
N SER A 220 6.33 -8.30 12.36
CA SER A 220 6.97 -7.41 13.32
C SER A 220 6.26 -6.07 13.38
N ALA A 221 6.14 -5.52 14.59
CA ALA A 221 5.57 -4.20 14.80
C ALA A 221 6.22 -3.52 16.00
N ARG A 222 6.46 -2.22 15.87
CA ARG A 222 6.82 -1.33 16.96
C ARG A 222 5.92 -0.10 16.90
N PHE A 223 5.10 0.06 17.91
CA PHE A 223 4.15 1.15 18.02
C PHE A 223 4.64 2.20 19.01
N GLY A 224 4.35 3.47 18.73
CA GLY A 224 4.65 4.61 19.57
C GLY A 224 3.64 5.73 19.39
N SER A 225 4.09 6.97 19.17
CA SER A 225 3.20 8.14 19.02
C SER A 225 2.39 8.14 17.73
N ALA A 226 2.89 7.52 16.66
CA ALA A 226 2.18 7.40 15.39
C ALA A 226 0.93 6.51 15.50
N ALA A 227 0.94 5.52 16.40
CA ALA A 227 -0.24 4.68 16.68
C ALA A 227 -1.45 5.48 17.20
N ARG A 228 -1.23 6.68 17.73
CA ARG A 228 -2.29 7.60 18.19
C ARG A 228 -2.81 8.52 17.09
N PHE A 229 -2.13 8.55 15.95
CA PHE A 229 -2.55 9.36 14.82
C PHE A 229 -3.71 8.65 14.11
N GLN A 230 -4.87 9.27 14.11
CA GLN A 230 -6.05 8.75 13.42
C GLN A 230 -6.30 9.56 12.14
N PRO A 231 -6.27 8.92 10.96
CA PRO A 231 -6.77 9.54 9.76
C PRO A 231 -8.21 10.01 9.97
N ARG A 232 -8.46 11.28 9.77
CA ARG A 232 -9.80 11.85 9.92
C ARG A 232 -10.43 12.03 8.54
N PRO A 233 -11.70 11.63 8.38
CA PRO A 233 -12.48 12.10 7.27
C PRO A 233 -12.63 13.63 7.37
N ALA A 234 -12.79 14.29 6.20
CA ALA A 234 -13.23 15.69 6.23
C ALA A 234 -14.57 15.79 6.96
N PRO A 235 -14.83 16.87 7.72
CA PRO A 235 -16.18 17.14 8.18
C PRO A 235 -17.10 17.18 6.96
N GLY A 236 -18.21 16.44 7.05
CA GLY A 236 -19.28 16.45 6.07
C GLY A 236 -19.98 17.79 6.03
#